data_46f6be94851953587701acb8311b030e
#
_entry.id   46f6be94851953587701acb8311b030e
#
_cell.length_a   1.000
_cell.length_b   1.000
_cell.length_c   1.000
_cell.angle_alpha   90.00
_cell.angle_beta   90.00
_cell.angle_gamma   90.00
#
_symmetry.space_group_name_H-M   'P 1'
#
loop_
_entity.id
_entity.type
_entity.pdbx_description
1 polymer ?
#
loop_
_entity_poly.entity_id
_entity_poly.type
_entity_poly.pdbx_seq_one_letter_code
_entity_poly.pdbx_strand_id
1 'polypeptide(L)'
;MGKYSQEVEQYLETLRKAGFRLTNQRRTIIRTLLENIGKHPNAQELLELVSLEDPSIGIATVYRTVELLNQMDIINLSNQEEGFRRYEIADEKFHLHLYCRCCGKLIHSNANDEIVKTIKQWAETQNFTMLPQTLEISGICEECYQDIEEIDTSEG
;
A
#
# COMPACT_ATOMS: atom_id res chain seq x y z
N MET A 1 8.16 -11.90 21.63
CA MET A 1 8.22 -10.67 20.83
C MET A 1 7.67 -10.95 19.44
N GLY A 2 6.83 -10.08 18.91
CA GLY A 2 6.27 -10.25 17.57
C GLY A 2 7.33 -10.10 16.47
N LYS A 3 7.06 -10.70 15.32
CA LYS A 3 7.95 -10.72 14.14
C LYS A 3 8.46 -9.33 13.70
N TYR A 4 7.68 -8.28 13.92
CA TYR A 4 7.97 -6.91 13.46
C TYR A 4 8.26 -5.94 14.61
N SER A 5 8.61 -6.43 15.79
CA SER A 5 8.82 -5.56 16.97
C SER A 5 9.92 -4.53 16.76
N GLN A 6 10.98 -4.88 16.05
CA GLN A 6 12.11 -4.00 15.80
C GLN A 6 11.75 -2.91 14.78
N GLU A 7 11.06 -3.26 13.71
CA GLU A 7 10.57 -2.32 12.69
C GLU A 7 9.56 -1.34 13.27
N VAL A 8 8.63 -1.81 14.11
CA VAL A 8 7.68 -0.95 14.82
C VAL A 8 8.42 0.10 15.64
N GLU A 9 9.43 -0.29 16.42
CA GLU A 9 10.23 0.63 17.22
C GLU A 9 10.98 1.67 16.35
N GLN A 10 11.50 1.26 15.19
CA GLN A 10 12.17 2.18 14.27
C GLN A 10 11.22 3.25 13.74
N TYR A 11 10.00 2.89 13.34
CA TYR A 11 9.00 3.86 12.89
C TYR A 11 8.53 4.78 14.02
N LEU A 12 8.32 4.24 15.21
CA LEU A 12 7.98 5.04 16.39
C LEU A 12 9.09 6.03 16.74
N GLU A 13 10.35 5.62 16.68
CA GLU A 13 11.48 6.52 16.91
C GLU A 13 11.57 7.63 15.85
N THR A 14 11.28 7.32 14.59
CA THR A 14 11.19 8.31 13.53
C THR A 14 10.11 9.36 13.83
N LEU A 15 8.93 8.94 14.27
CA LEU A 15 7.87 9.84 14.70
C LEU A 15 8.28 10.69 15.92
N ARG A 16 8.94 10.07 16.88
CA ARG A 16 9.44 10.77 18.08
C ARG A 16 10.44 11.87 17.73
N LYS A 17 11.40 11.58 16.86
CA LYS A 17 12.40 12.55 16.38
C LYS A 17 11.76 13.72 15.63
N ALA A 18 10.65 13.47 14.94
CA ALA A 18 9.87 14.50 14.26
C ALA A 18 8.94 15.30 15.21
N GLY A 19 8.97 15.01 16.51
CA GLY A 19 8.21 15.75 17.53
C GLY A 19 6.79 15.22 17.77
N PHE A 20 6.44 14.07 17.23
CA PHE A 20 5.10 13.50 17.42
C PHE A 20 5.01 12.63 18.67
N ARG A 21 3.86 12.72 19.34
CA ARG A 21 3.58 11.91 20.52
C ARG A 21 3.42 10.44 20.14
N LEU A 22 4.14 9.57 20.84
CA LEU A 22 3.98 8.12 20.72
C LEU A 22 2.81 7.67 21.61
N THR A 23 1.90 6.89 21.03
CA THR A 23 0.76 6.29 21.73
C THR A 23 0.70 4.80 21.45
N ASN A 24 0.09 4.04 22.36
CA ASN A 24 -0.15 2.61 22.15
C ASN A 24 -1.03 2.36 20.91
N GLN A 25 -1.99 3.24 20.64
CA GLN A 25 -2.85 3.15 19.46
C GLN A 25 -2.05 3.27 18.16
N ARG A 26 -1.10 4.23 18.07
CA ARG A 26 -0.19 4.34 16.91
C ARG A 26 0.68 3.10 16.75
N ARG A 27 1.20 2.58 17.87
CA ARG A 27 1.97 1.33 17.88
C ARG A 27 1.17 0.17 17.31
N THR A 28 -0.07 0.00 17.77
CA THR A 28 -0.98 -1.05 17.27
C THR A 28 -1.24 -0.89 15.78
N ILE A 29 -1.55 0.30 15.29
CA ILE A 29 -1.81 0.58 13.87
C ILE A 29 -0.58 0.26 13.01
N ILE A 30 0.62 0.72 13.40
CA ILE A 30 1.87 0.44 12.66
C ILE A 30 2.15 -1.06 12.62
N ARG A 31 2.03 -1.76 13.74
CA ARG A 31 2.23 -3.20 13.79
C ARG A 31 1.24 -3.94 12.91
N THR A 32 -0.04 -3.58 12.95
CA THR A 32 -1.08 -4.20 12.12
C THR A 32 -0.80 -4.00 10.63
N LEU A 33 -0.32 -2.83 10.21
CA LEU A 33 0.10 -2.60 8.83
C LEU A 33 1.27 -3.51 8.43
N LEU A 34 2.28 -3.65 9.29
CA LEU A 34 3.43 -4.53 9.04
C LEU A 34 3.04 -6.02 8.96
N GLU A 35 2.15 -6.47 9.84
CA GLU A 35 1.65 -7.85 9.85
C GLU A 35 0.76 -8.19 8.64
N ASN A 36 0.25 -7.16 7.96
CA ASN A 36 -0.60 -7.29 6.78
C ASN A 36 0.05 -6.71 5.50
N ILE A 37 1.37 -6.73 5.43
CA ILE A 37 2.11 -6.38 4.21
C ILE A 37 1.59 -7.22 3.04
N GLY A 38 1.29 -6.55 1.91
CA GLY A 38 0.75 -7.17 0.70
C GLY A 38 -0.79 -7.24 0.64
N LYS A 39 -1.51 -6.97 1.73
CA LYS A 39 -2.98 -6.93 1.72
C LYS A 39 -3.55 -5.55 1.35
N HIS A 40 -2.76 -4.49 1.51
CA HIS A 40 -3.13 -3.10 1.20
C HIS A 40 -4.50 -2.71 1.76
N PRO A 41 -4.70 -2.72 3.09
CA PRO A 41 -5.99 -2.41 3.68
C PRO A 41 -6.39 -0.96 3.42
N ASN A 42 -7.69 -0.70 3.25
CA ASN A 42 -8.25 0.65 3.37
C ASN A 42 -8.49 1.01 4.84
N ALA A 43 -8.95 2.23 5.13
CA ALA A 43 -9.15 2.69 6.50
C ALA A 43 -10.14 1.83 7.30
N GLN A 44 -11.21 1.38 6.67
CA GLN A 44 -12.23 0.54 7.31
C GLN A 44 -11.70 -0.87 7.60
N GLU A 45 -11.04 -1.48 6.63
CA GLU A 45 -10.38 -2.78 6.80
C GLU A 45 -9.28 -2.72 7.87
N LEU A 46 -8.50 -1.64 7.90
CA LEU A 46 -7.50 -1.43 8.94
C LEU A 46 -8.13 -1.26 10.33
N LEU A 47 -9.25 -0.54 10.42
CA LEU A 47 -10.00 -0.40 11.66
C LEU A 47 -10.47 -1.78 12.17
N GLU A 48 -11.03 -2.61 11.30
CA GLU A 48 -11.46 -3.97 11.66
C GLU A 48 -10.30 -4.79 12.22
N LEU A 49 -9.14 -4.74 11.57
CA LEU A 49 -7.94 -5.47 12.01
C LEU A 49 -7.43 -4.97 13.36
N VAL A 50 -7.29 -3.66 13.56
CA VAL A 50 -6.78 -3.10 14.83
C VAL A 50 -7.76 -3.29 15.97
N SER A 51 -9.06 -3.31 15.69
CA SER A 51 -10.12 -3.50 16.70
C SER A 51 -10.12 -4.90 17.32
N LEU A 52 -9.53 -5.88 16.64
CA LEU A 52 -9.33 -7.22 17.20
C LEU A 52 -8.38 -7.19 18.40
N GLU A 53 -7.45 -6.26 18.41
CA GLU A 53 -6.47 -6.12 19.49
C GLU A 53 -6.84 -5.01 20.47
N ASP A 54 -7.22 -3.85 19.95
CA ASP A 54 -7.61 -2.68 20.76
C ASP A 54 -8.94 -2.10 20.26
N PRO A 55 -10.07 -2.55 20.81
CA PRO A 55 -11.39 -2.04 20.44
C PRO A 55 -11.62 -0.56 20.73
N SER A 56 -10.74 0.08 21.49
CA SER A 56 -10.82 1.52 21.80
C SER A 56 -10.39 2.41 20.63
N ILE A 57 -9.72 1.85 19.62
CA ILE A 57 -9.28 2.60 18.44
C ILE A 57 -10.48 2.88 17.55
N GLY A 58 -10.79 4.16 17.36
CA GLY A 58 -11.85 4.60 16.45
C GLY A 58 -11.31 4.97 15.06
N ILE A 59 -12.22 5.07 14.09
CA ILE A 59 -11.88 5.39 12.70
C ILE A 59 -11.12 6.73 12.56
N ALA A 60 -11.45 7.74 13.36
CA ALA A 60 -10.74 9.02 13.34
C ALA A 60 -9.27 8.88 13.77
N THR A 61 -8.97 7.97 14.69
CA THR A 61 -7.60 7.69 15.12
C THR A 61 -6.84 6.97 14.00
N VAL A 62 -7.48 6.04 13.28
CA VAL A 62 -6.90 5.38 12.11
C VAL A 62 -6.55 6.41 11.06
N TYR A 63 -7.48 7.27 10.64
CA TYR A 63 -7.23 8.31 9.63
C TYR A 63 -6.09 9.25 10.03
N ARG A 64 -6.10 9.77 11.25
CA ARG A 64 -5.03 10.67 11.73
C ARG A 64 -3.67 9.99 11.77
N THR A 65 -3.63 8.72 12.12
CA THR A 65 -2.37 7.98 12.17
C THR A 65 -1.85 7.68 10.77
N VAL A 66 -2.68 7.19 9.85
CA VAL A 66 -2.22 6.89 8.48
C VAL A 66 -1.84 8.17 7.71
N GLU A 67 -2.54 9.28 7.93
CA GLU A 67 -2.17 10.56 7.35
C GLU A 67 -0.79 11.03 7.85
N LEU A 68 -0.54 10.92 9.15
CA LEU A 68 0.77 11.21 9.73
C LEU A 68 1.86 10.31 9.16
N LEU A 69 1.62 9.00 9.05
CA LEU A 69 2.58 8.05 8.49
C LEU A 69 2.87 8.34 7.01
N ASN A 70 1.86 8.79 6.26
CA ASN A 70 2.04 9.21 4.88
C ASN A 70 2.87 10.49 4.77
N GLN A 71 2.62 11.49 5.61
CA GLN A 71 3.42 12.73 5.66
C GLN A 71 4.89 12.47 6.01
N MET A 72 5.15 11.40 6.74
CA MET A 72 6.50 10.97 7.14
C MET A 72 7.14 9.97 6.16
N ASP A 73 6.50 9.73 5.01
CA ASP A 73 6.93 8.74 4.00
C ASP A 73 7.11 7.31 4.55
N ILE A 74 6.41 6.98 5.64
CA ILE A 74 6.40 5.64 6.24
C ILE A 74 5.43 4.72 5.52
N ILE A 75 4.35 5.27 4.99
CA ILE A 75 3.40 4.56 4.14
C ILE A 75 3.19 5.27 2.81
N ASN A 76 2.82 4.49 1.82
CA ASN A 76 2.33 4.97 0.53
C ASN A 76 0.81 4.86 0.48
N LEU A 77 0.18 5.80 -0.23
CA LEU A 77 -1.24 5.76 -0.56
C LEU A 77 -1.38 5.35 -2.02
N SER A 78 -2.04 4.23 -2.28
CA SER A 78 -2.47 3.92 -3.64
C SER A 78 -3.84 4.56 -3.89
N ASN A 79 -3.92 5.40 -4.91
CA ASN A 79 -5.18 5.97 -5.37
C ASN A 79 -5.86 4.97 -6.31
N GLN A 80 -6.91 4.33 -5.83
CA GLN A 80 -7.81 3.60 -6.69
C GLN A 80 -8.98 4.51 -7.11
N GLU A 81 -9.42 4.40 -8.36
CA GLU A 81 -10.48 5.23 -8.95
C GLU A 81 -11.83 5.17 -8.20
N GLU A 82 -12.01 4.22 -7.28
CA GLU A 82 -13.23 4.02 -6.50
C GLU A 82 -13.31 4.82 -5.19
N GLY A 83 -12.43 5.77 -4.95
CA GLY A 83 -12.46 6.64 -3.76
C GLY A 83 -11.96 6.03 -2.47
N PHE A 84 -11.49 4.79 -2.48
CA PHE A 84 -10.88 4.15 -1.32
C PHE A 84 -9.36 4.19 -1.43
N ARG A 85 -8.74 4.93 -0.54
CA ARG A 85 -7.28 4.91 -0.40
C ARG A 85 -6.86 3.62 0.29
N ARG A 86 -5.89 2.91 -0.30
CA ARG A 86 -5.27 1.75 0.31
C ARG A 86 -3.90 2.11 0.84
N TYR A 87 -3.54 1.52 1.97
CA TYR A 87 -2.32 1.83 2.70
C TYR A 87 -1.30 0.70 2.57
N GLU A 88 -0.06 1.08 2.36
CA GLU A 88 1.08 0.17 2.27
C GLU A 88 2.27 0.77 3.00
N ILE A 89 2.98 -0.05 3.79
CA ILE A 89 4.26 0.37 4.35
C ILE A 89 5.23 0.66 3.20
N ALA A 90 5.83 1.85 3.23
CA ALA A 90 6.88 2.21 2.28
C ALA A 90 8.11 1.34 2.54
N ASP A 91 8.40 0.45 1.60
CA ASP A 91 9.62 -0.35 1.61
C ASP A 91 10.66 0.32 0.68
N GLU A 92 11.93 0.17 0.99
CA GLU A 92 13.02 0.58 0.09
C GLU A 92 13.05 -0.24 -1.20
N LYS A 93 12.34 -1.37 -1.22
CA LYS A 93 12.20 -2.22 -2.40
C LYS A 93 11.12 -1.70 -3.31
N PHE A 94 11.41 -1.76 -4.59
CA PHE A 94 10.46 -1.38 -5.63
C PHE A 94 9.33 -2.41 -5.76
N HIS A 95 8.09 -1.97 -5.67
CA HIS A 95 6.91 -2.81 -5.81
C HIS A 95 6.15 -2.50 -7.10
N LEU A 96 5.67 -3.54 -7.76
CA LEU A 96 4.73 -3.44 -8.87
C LEU A 96 3.33 -3.80 -8.38
N HIS A 97 2.38 -2.92 -8.62
CA HIS A 97 0.97 -3.16 -8.44
C HIS A 97 0.29 -3.27 -9.80
N LEU A 98 -0.41 -4.38 -10.03
CA LEU A 98 -1.27 -4.56 -11.19
C LEU A 98 -2.72 -4.38 -10.74
N TYR A 99 -3.36 -3.37 -11.28
CA TYR A 99 -4.74 -3.02 -10.94
C TYR A 99 -5.70 -3.34 -12.08
N CYS A 100 -6.71 -4.17 -11.81
CA CYS A 100 -7.74 -4.46 -12.79
C CYS A 100 -8.83 -3.38 -12.76
N ARG A 101 -9.03 -2.70 -13.86
CA ARG A 101 -10.05 -1.63 -13.99
C ARG A 101 -11.48 -2.16 -14.04
N CYS A 102 -11.67 -3.45 -14.33
CA CYS A 102 -13.00 -4.07 -14.38
C CYS A 102 -13.50 -4.50 -13.00
N CYS A 103 -12.73 -5.32 -12.28
CA CYS A 103 -13.15 -5.89 -10.99
C CYS A 103 -12.49 -5.27 -9.77
N GLY A 104 -11.54 -4.33 -9.95
CA GLY A 104 -10.82 -3.71 -8.84
C GLY A 104 -9.76 -4.59 -8.17
N LYS A 105 -9.48 -5.78 -8.72
CA LYS A 105 -8.45 -6.69 -8.19
C LYS A 105 -7.08 -6.02 -8.23
N LEU A 106 -6.39 -6.07 -7.10
CA LEU A 106 -5.01 -5.62 -6.97
C LEU A 106 -4.09 -6.83 -6.84
N ILE A 107 -3.11 -6.93 -7.73
CA ILE A 107 -2.07 -7.94 -7.67
C ILE A 107 -0.77 -7.25 -7.27
N HIS A 108 -0.21 -7.69 -6.15
CA HIS A 108 1.10 -7.25 -5.68
C HIS A 108 2.18 -8.16 -6.29
N SER A 109 3.16 -7.57 -6.92
CA SER A 109 4.31 -8.29 -7.49
C SER A 109 5.61 -7.60 -7.11
N ASN A 110 6.57 -8.37 -6.65
CA ASN A 110 7.92 -7.88 -6.51
C ASN A 110 8.54 -7.76 -7.90
N ALA A 111 8.87 -6.54 -8.30
CA ALA A 111 9.66 -6.35 -9.51
C ALA A 111 11.06 -6.93 -9.30
N ASN A 112 11.56 -7.68 -10.27
CA ASN A 112 12.96 -8.05 -10.26
C ASN A 112 13.83 -6.83 -10.55
N ASP A 113 15.08 -6.89 -10.14
CA ASP A 113 16.02 -5.77 -10.27
C ASP A 113 16.23 -5.32 -11.72
N GLU A 114 16.07 -6.22 -12.68
CA GLU A 114 16.21 -5.94 -14.12
C GLU A 114 15.07 -5.06 -14.64
N ILE A 115 13.82 -5.36 -14.26
CA ILE A 115 12.65 -4.53 -14.62
C ILE A 115 12.80 -3.13 -14.02
N VAL A 116 13.16 -3.04 -12.74
CA VAL A 116 13.36 -1.76 -12.05
C VAL A 116 14.45 -0.93 -12.74
N LYS A 117 15.58 -1.56 -13.08
CA LYS A 117 16.70 -0.91 -13.76
C LYS A 117 16.27 -0.38 -15.13
N THR A 118 15.53 -1.17 -15.88
CA THR A 118 15.03 -0.80 -17.21
C THR A 118 14.10 0.41 -17.15
N ILE A 119 13.16 0.41 -16.19
CA ILE A 119 12.21 1.53 -16.01
C ILE A 119 12.95 2.80 -15.56
N LYS A 120 13.92 2.69 -14.64
CA LYS A 120 14.76 3.81 -14.22
C LYS A 120 15.53 4.43 -15.39
N GLN A 121 16.19 3.61 -16.19
CA GLN A 121 16.94 4.05 -17.37
C GLN A 121 16.02 4.75 -18.37
N TRP A 122 14.83 4.20 -18.64
CA TRP A 122 13.87 4.86 -19.50
C TRP A 122 13.44 6.22 -18.96
N ALA A 123 13.12 6.33 -17.65
CA ALA A 123 12.75 7.59 -17.01
C ALA A 123 13.87 8.65 -17.13
N GLU A 124 15.13 8.25 -16.96
CA GLU A 124 16.29 9.12 -17.14
C GLU A 124 16.38 9.68 -18.56
N THR A 125 16.04 8.90 -19.58
CA THR A 125 15.97 9.40 -20.98
C THR A 125 14.93 10.51 -21.17
N GLN A 126 13.95 10.57 -20.28
CA GLN A 126 12.91 11.62 -20.27
C GLN A 126 13.26 12.79 -19.32
N ASN A 127 14.51 12.88 -18.86
CA ASN A 127 14.95 13.82 -17.82
C ASN A 127 14.14 13.74 -16.53
N PHE A 128 13.72 12.54 -16.17
CA PHE A 128 12.88 12.25 -15.00
C PHE A 128 13.62 11.34 -14.01
N THR A 129 13.74 11.83 -12.77
CA THR A 129 14.33 11.04 -11.69
C THR A 129 13.23 10.24 -10.99
N MET A 130 13.30 8.93 -11.09
CA MET A 130 12.34 8.04 -10.45
C MET A 130 12.76 7.78 -8.99
N LEU A 131 11.86 8.06 -8.06
CA LEU A 131 12.05 7.71 -6.66
C LEU A 131 11.76 6.21 -6.44
N PRO A 132 12.42 5.56 -5.44
CA PRO A 132 12.14 4.17 -5.11
C PRO A 132 10.76 4.06 -4.49
N GLN A 133 9.75 3.81 -5.31
CA GLN A 133 8.35 3.72 -4.91
C GLN A 133 7.62 2.62 -5.68
N THR A 134 6.35 2.51 -5.40
CA THR A 134 5.43 1.63 -6.08
C THR A 134 5.12 2.13 -7.49
N LEU A 135 5.25 1.27 -8.48
CA LEU A 135 4.69 1.49 -9.81
C LEU A 135 3.36 0.77 -9.93
N GLU A 136 2.32 1.50 -10.28
CA GLU A 136 1.00 0.94 -10.55
C GLU A 136 0.77 0.84 -12.06
N ILE A 137 0.37 -0.35 -12.50
CA ILE A 137 0.00 -0.63 -13.89
C ILE A 137 -1.47 -1.00 -13.91
N SER A 138 -2.27 -0.18 -14.58
CA SER A 138 -3.70 -0.45 -14.80
C SER A 138 -3.89 -1.34 -16.02
N GLY A 139 -4.79 -2.30 -15.92
CA GLY A 139 -5.12 -3.22 -17.01
C GLY A 139 -6.40 -3.99 -16.73
N ILE A 140 -6.51 -5.15 -17.34
CA ILE A 140 -7.64 -6.07 -17.18
C ILE A 140 -7.07 -7.42 -16.77
N CYS A 141 -7.55 -8.00 -15.66
CA CYS A 141 -7.10 -9.31 -15.22
C CYS A 141 -7.62 -10.42 -16.15
N GLU A 142 -6.99 -11.58 -16.11
CA GLU A 142 -7.32 -12.71 -16.99
C GLU A 142 -8.79 -13.11 -16.90
N GLU A 143 -9.35 -13.19 -15.71
CA GLU A 143 -10.77 -13.53 -15.48
C GLU A 143 -11.71 -12.54 -16.19
N CYS A 144 -11.48 -11.25 -16.02
CA CYS A 144 -12.28 -10.22 -16.69
C CYS A 144 -12.07 -10.17 -18.20
N TYR A 145 -10.86 -10.49 -18.67
CA TYR A 145 -10.56 -10.52 -20.09
C TYR A 145 -11.30 -11.67 -20.79
N GLN A 146 -11.34 -12.85 -20.18
CA GLN A 146 -12.11 -14.01 -20.67
C GLN A 146 -13.60 -13.70 -20.76
N ASP A 147 -14.16 -13.05 -19.74
CA ASP A 147 -15.57 -12.63 -19.75
C ASP A 147 -15.89 -11.68 -20.92
N ILE A 148 -14.96 -10.77 -21.27
CA ILE A 148 -15.12 -9.85 -22.41
C ILE A 148 -15.07 -10.60 -23.74
N GLU A 149 -14.13 -11.54 -23.92
CA GLU A 149 -14.03 -12.34 -25.14
C GLU A 149 -15.26 -13.23 -25.36
N GLU A 150 -15.85 -13.79 -24.29
CA GLU A 150 -17.08 -14.60 -24.38
C GLU A 150 -18.29 -13.77 -24.84
N ILE A 151 -18.38 -12.48 -24.45
CA ILE A 151 -19.43 -11.56 -24.88
C ILE A 151 -19.29 -11.24 -26.37
N ASP A 152 -18.07 -10.94 -26.84
CA ASP A 152 -17.80 -10.60 -28.25
C ASP A 152 -18.08 -11.78 -29.20
N THR A 153 -17.84 -13.01 -28.75
CA THR A 153 -18.11 -14.24 -29.55
C THR A 153 -19.59 -14.62 -29.57
N SER A 154 -20.41 -14.08 -28.66
CA SER A 154 -21.85 -14.37 -28.59
C SER A 154 -22.73 -13.48 -29.50
N GLU A 155 -22.18 -12.38 -30.02
CA GLU A 155 -22.88 -11.44 -30.93
C GLU A 155 -22.51 -11.64 -32.42
N GLY A 156 -21.82 -12.73 -32.76
CA GLY A 156 -21.43 -13.09 -34.12
C GLY A 156 -22.34 -14.12 -34.79
#